data_8336578ac17ae6173d560229502e7bc1
#
_entry.id   8336578ac17ae6173d560229502e7bc1
#
_cell.length_a   1.000
_cell.length_b   1.000
_cell.length_c   1.000
_cell.angle_alpha   90.00
_cell.angle_beta   90.00
_cell.angle_gamma   90.00
#
_symmetry.space_group_name_H-M   'P 1'
#
loop_
_entity.id
_entity.type
_entity.pdbx_description
1 polymer ?
#
loop_
_entity_poly.entity_id
_entity_poly.type
_entity_poly.pdbx_seq_one_letter_code
_entity_poly.pdbx_strand_id
1 'polypeptide(L)'
;FISEHDRDSIQQIPITLSYQIQDHHAGVGPYFRDMLRRTMNAKEPKRSSYNQYEDYVVDSLLWADDQLYGWLNKNKKADGTPYFHDTDGLRIYTTIDSRMQKYAEEAVAEHLGKDLQKSFWRDLRYKTNKPFSNDIDQKTIDQLMKQARRWSDRYRIMKANGASEAEIRKSFDEPVQMRLFSWNGKGYIDTVMTPNDSIKYYKSHLRAAFMAIEPETGHIKAYV
;
A
#
# COMPACT_ATOMS: atom_id res chain seq x y z
N PHE A 1 -23.10 36.58 -18.71
CA PHE A 1 -22.11 37.22 -19.59
C PHE A 1 -21.26 38.14 -18.75
N ILE A 2 -19.93 38.07 -18.87
CA ILE A 2 -18.95 38.96 -18.21
C ILE A 2 -18.69 40.16 -19.13
N SER A 3 -18.40 41.33 -18.52
CA SER A 3 -18.02 42.51 -19.27
C SER A 3 -16.63 42.35 -19.94
N GLU A 4 -16.31 43.15 -20.98
CA GLU A 4 -14.97 43.13 -21.57
C GLU A 4 -13.87 43.50 -20.56
N HIS A 5 -14.15 44.41 -19.68
CA HIS A 5 -13.25 44.80 -18.59
C HIS A 5 -12.95 43.65 -17.65
N ASP A 6 -13.97 42.88 -17.25
CA ASP A 6 -13.78 41.73 -16.36
C ASP A 6 -12.99 40.62 -17.07
N ARG A 7 -13.27 40.37 -18.37
CA ARG A 7 -12.51 39.42 -19.17
C ARG A 7 -11.03 39.78 -19.19
N ASP A 8 -10.72 41.03 -19.51
CA ASP A 8 -9.32 41.50 -19.63
C ASP A 8 -8.60 41.46 -18.28
N SER A 9 -9.31 41.80 -17.20
CA SER A 9 -8.78 41.66 -15.84
C SER A 9 -8.51 40.20 -15.44
N ILE A 10 -9.40 39.26 -15.78
CA ILE A 10 -9.24 37.84 -15.48
C ILE A 10 -8.09 37.23 -16.32
N GLN A 11 -7.91 37.66 -17.57
CA GLN A 11 -6.82 37.18 -18.41
C GLN A 11 -5.44 37.55 -17.86
N GLN A 12 -5.31 38.61 -17.08
CA GLN A 12 -4.05 39.01 -16.45
C GLN A 12 -3.73 38.23 -15.17
N ILE A 13 -4.68 37.49 -14.62
CA ILE A 13 -4.45 36.69 -13.42
C ILE A 13 -3.65 35.43 -13.82
N PRO A 14 -2.45 35.21 -13.24
CA PRO A 14 -1.68 34.02 -13.52
C PRO A 14 -2.43 32.78 -13.08
N ILE A 15 -2.48 31.76 -13.94
CA ILE A 15 -3.09 30.46 -13.60
C ILE A 15 -2.21 29.79 -12.54
N THR A 16 -2.68 29.75 -11.32
CA THR A 16 -2.03 29.00 -10.25
C THR A 16 -2.66 27.62 -10.15
N LEU A 17 -1.86 26.60 -10.41
CA LEU A 17 -2.31 25.21 -10.25
C LEU A 17 -2.18 24.80 -8.79
N SER A 18 -3.30 24.40 -8.17
CA SER A 18 -3.30 23.70 -6.88
C SER A 18 -3.33 22.18 -7.13
N TYR A 19 -2.33 21.71 -7.89
CA TYR A 19 -2.23 20.27 -8.19
C TYR A 19 -1.73 19.52 -6.97
N GLN A 20 -2.55 18.63 -6.46
CA GLN A 20 -2.18 17.66 -5.42
C GLN A 20 -2.24 16.27 -6.05
N ILE A 21 -1.15 15.53 -5.98
CA ILE A 21 -1.17 14.11 -6.30
C ILE A 21 -2.06 13.44 -5.27
N GLN A 22 -3.23 12.99 -5.70
CA GLN A 22 -4.08 12.14 -4.86
C GLN A 22 -3.48 10.75 -4.83
N ASP A 23 -2.62 10.50 -3.86
CA ASP A 23 -2.09 9.18 -3.58
C ASP A 23 -3.17 8.34 -2.87
N HIS A 24 -3.21 7.04 -3.18
CA HIS A 24 -4.09 6.09 -2.50
C HIS A 24 -3.78 5.97 -0.99
N HIS A 25 -2.63 6.45 -0.54
CA HIS A 25 -2.27 6.54 0.88
C HIS A 25 -2.82 7.78 1.60
N ALA A 26 -3.30 8.80 0.86
CA ALA A 26 -3.85 10.01 1.47
C ALA A 26 -5.35 9.86 1.78
N GLY A 27 -5.82 10.48 2.87
CA GLY A 27 -7.24 10.46 3.28
C GLY A 27 -7.61 9.27 4.18
N VAL A 28 -8.90 9.15 4.49
CA VAL A 28 -9.43 8.13 5.42
C VAL A 28 -9.46 6.74 4.80
N GLY A 29 -9.11 5.72 5.55
CA GLY A 29 -9.17 4.31 5.17
C GLY A 29 -8.21 3.90 4.04
N PRO A 30 -6.92 4.30 4.05
CA PRO A 30 -6.02 3.99 2.93
C PRO A 30 -5.86 2.49 2.71
N TYR A 31 -5.72 1.70 3.77
CA TYR A 31 -5.62 0.24 3.68
C TYR A 31 -6.92 -0.41 3.19
N PHE A 32 -8.06 0.09 3.66
CA PHE A 32 -9.36 -0.39 3.20
C PHE A 32 -9.56 -0.11 1.71
N ARG A 33 -9.21 1.09 1.24
CA ARG A 33 -9.29 1.44 -0.18
C ARG A 33 -8.35 0.61 -1.05
N ASP A 34 -7.14 0.33 -0.57
CA ASP A 34 -6.20 -0.54 -1.29
C ASP A 34 -6.70 -2.00 -1.34
N MET A 35 -7.29 -2.49 -0.26
CA MET A 35 -7.94 -3.80 -0.22
C MET A 35 -9.08 -3.88 -1.24
N LEU A 36 -10.00 -2.91 -1.26
CA LEU A 36 -11.09 -2.83 -2.23
C LEU A 36 -10.57 -2.81 -3.66
N ARG A 37 -9.56 -1.98 -3.93
CA ARG A 37 -8.93 -1.87 -5.24
C ARG A 37 -8.37 -3.21 -5.70
N ARG A 38 -7.67 -3.94 -4.84
CA ARG A 38 -7.13 -5.27 -5.15
C ARG A 38 -8.23 -6.28 -5.41
N THR A 39 -9.25 -6.32 -4.55
CA THR A 39 -10.40 -7.22 -4.68
C THR A 39 -11.13 -6.99 -5.99
N MET A 40 -11.44 -5.73 -6.32
CA MET A 40 -12.14 -5.40 -7.57
C MET A 40 -11.31 -5.66 -8.84
N ASN A 41 -9.98 -5.55 -8.76
CA ASN A 41 -9.06 -5.82 -9.86
C ASN A 41 -8.61 -7.29 -9.95
N ALA A 42 -9.06 -8.17 -9.06
CA ALA A 42 -8.68 -9.57 -9.09
C ALA A 42 -9.01 -10.18 -10.46
N LYS A 43 -8.09 -10.99 -10.96
CA LYS A 43 -8.26 -11.71 -12.24
C LYS A 43 -8.81 -13.09 -11.97
N GLU A 44 -9.43 -13.68 -12.99
CA GLU A 44 -9.84 -15.07 -12.94
C GLU A 44 -8.67 -15.98 -12.54
N PRO A 45 -8.82 -16.77 -11.47
CA PRO A 45 -7.74 -17.63 -10.98
C PRO A 45 -7.35 -18.68 -12.01
N LYS A 46 -6.05 -18.82 -12.25
CA LYS A 46 -5.51 -19.87 -13.11
C LYS A 46 -4.59 -20.75 -12.27
N ARG A 47 -4.82 -22.06 -12.24
CA ARG A 47 -4.03 -23.02 -11.42
C ARG A 47 -2.51 -22.84 -11.58
N SER A 48 -2.06 -22.53 -12.78
CA SER A 48 -0.63 -22.32 -13.09
C SER A 48 0.00 -21.10 -12.40
N SER A 49 -0.81 -20.21 -11.87
CA SER A 49 -0.34 -18.98 -11.19
C SER A 49 -0.10 -19.18 -9.69
N TYR A 50 -0.46 -20.35 -9.14
CA TYR A 50 -0.41 -20.63 -7.71
C TYR A 50 0.58 -21.72 -7.38
N ASN A 51 1.40 -21.52 -6.37
CA ASN A 51 2.32 -22.52 -5.85
C ASN A 51 1.59 -23.60 -5.03
N GLN A 52 0.59 -23.19 -4.25
CA GLN A 52 -0.22 -24.08 -3.41
C GLN A 52 -1.60 -24.27 -4.01
N TYR A 53 -2.15 -25.47 -3.87
CA TYR A 53 -3.47 -25.79 -4.40
C TYR A 53 -4.58 -25.11 -3.61
N GLU A 54 -4.39 -25.02 -2.30
CA GLU A 54 -5.31 -24.41 -1.36
C GLU A 54 -5.59 -22.93 -1.68
N ASP A 55 -4.53 -22.16 -1.99
CA ASP A 55 -4.65 -20.76 -2.39
C ASP A 55 -5.47 -20.61 -3.69
N TYR A 56 -5.24 -21.49 -4.66
CA TYR A 56 -6.02 -21.53 -5.89
C TYR A 56 -7.50 -21.82 -5.63
N VAL A 57 -7.81 -22.78 -4.74
CA VAL A 57 -9.20 -23.12 -4.39
C VAL A 57 -9.89 -21.94 -3.72
N VAL A 58 -9.23 -21.29 -2.75
CA VAL A 58 -9.78 -20.12 -2.06
C VAL A 58 -10.12 -19.00 -3.04
N ASP A 59 -9.17 -18.61 -3.89
CA ASP A 59 -9.40 -17.54 -4.86
C ASP A 59 -10.45 -17.93 -5.92
N SER A 60 -10.55 -19.24 -6.27
CA SER A 60 -11.58 -19.73 -7.20
C SER A 60 -12.98 -19.64 -6.60
N LEU A 61 -13.13 -19.94 -5.29
CA LEU A 61 -14.39 -19.77 -4.57
C LEU A 61 -14.76 -18.30 -4.46
N LEU A 62 -13.80 -17.42 -4.11
CA LEU A 62 -14.03 -15.98 -4.09
C LEU A 62 -14.44 -15.46 -5.47
N TRP A 63 -13.80 -15.94 -6.53
CA TRP A 63 -14.18 -15.57 -7.89
C TRP A 63 -15.61 -16.01 -8.23
N ALA A 64 -16.04 -17.19 -7.81
CA ALA A 64 -17.36 -17.72 -8.10
C ALA A 64 -18.48 -17.03 -7.28
N ASP A 65 -18.24 -16.84 -5.99
CA ASP A 65 -19.31 -16.52 -5.03
C ASP A 65 -19.32 -15.04 -4.62
N ASP A 66 -18.15 -14.37 -4.61
CA ASP A 66 -18.08 -12.95 -4.25
C ASP A 66 -18.25 -12.06 -5.50
N GLN A 67 -19.33 -11.30 -5.53
CA GLN A 67 -19.61 -10.37 -6.63
C GLN A 67 -18.59 -9.24 -6.74
N LEU A 68 -17.96 -8.85 -5.63
CA LEU A 68 -16.97 -7.77 -5.63
C LEU A 68 -15.61 -8.26 -6.12
N TYR A 69 -15.26 -9.52 -5.86
CA TYR A 69 -13.99 -10.11 -6.27
C TYR A 69 -13.90 -10.19 -7.80
N GLY A 70 -12.99 -9.40 -8.36
CA GLY A 70 -12.82 -9.29 -9.82
C GLY A 70 -13.91 -8.51 -10.56
N TRP A 71 -14.67 -7.68 -9.85
CA TRP A 71 -15.80 -6.94 -10.44
C TRP A 71 -15.42 -6.18 -11.72
N LEU A 72 -14.27 -5.50 -11.76
CA LEU A 72 -13.77 -4.75 -12.92
C LEU A 72 -13.45 -5.63 -14.13
N ASN A 73 -13.11 -6.90 -13.89
CA ASN A 73 -12.80 -7.87 -14.95
C ASN A 73 -14.04 -8.65 -15.40
N LYS A 74 -15.03 -8.84 -14.50
CA LYS A 74 -16.29 -9.52 -14.80
C LYS A 74 -17.29 -8.62 -15.54
N ASN A 75 -17.23 -7.32 -15.31
CA ASN A 75 -18.20 -6.36 -15.83
C ASN A 75 -17.60 -5.49 -16.94
N LYS A 76 -18.43 -5.11 -17.89
CA LYS A 76 -18.06 -4.24 -19.00
C LYS A 76 -19.08 -3.13 -19.15
N LYS A 77 -18.63 -2.00 -19.68
CA LYS A 77 -19.49 -0.87 -20.07
C LYS A 77 -20.41 -1.26 -21.24
N ALA A 78 -21.39 -0.43 -21.52
CA ALA A 78 -22.32 -0.63 -22.63
C ALA A 78 -21.62 -0.69 -24.01
N ASP A 79 -20.47 -0.06 -24.14
CA ASP A 79 -19.62 -0.07 -25.34
C ASP A 79 -18.66 -1.29 -25.41
N GLY A 80 -18.74 -2.21 -24.43
CA GLY A 80 -17.89 -3.39 -24.35
C GLY A 80 -16.51 -3.16 -23.74
N THR A 81 -16.13 -1.92 -23.37
CA THR A 81 -14.86 -1.62 -22.72
C THR A 81 -14.88 -2.00 -21.23
N PRO A 82 -13.73 -2.37 -20.63
CA PRO A 82 -13.64 -2.64 -19.20
C PRO A 82 -13.83 -1.37 -18.36
N TYR A 83 -14.27 -1.53 -17.12
CA TYR A 83 -14.25 -0.46 -16.14
C TYR A 83 -12.84 -0.24 -15.56
N PHE A 84 -12.51 1.03 -15.31
CA PHE A 84 -11.29 1.43 -14.63
C PHE A 84 -11.63 2.21 -13.36
N HIS A 85 -11.09 1.78 -12.23
CA HIS A 85 -11.41 2.37 -10.91
C HIS A 85 -10.97 3.84 -10.78
N ASP A 86 -9.92 4.25 -11.49
CA ASP A 86 -9.35 5.60 -11.37
C ASP A 86 -10.02 6.63 -12.31
N THR A 87 -10.64 6.18 -13.41
CA THR A 87 -11.08 7.09 -14.49
C THR A 87 -12.60 7.10 -14.71
N ASP A 88 -13.30 6.05 -14.31
CA ASP A 88 -14.73 5.91 -14.64
C ASP A 88 -15.70 6.47 -13.59
N GLY A 89 -15.17 7.12 -12.54
CA GLY A 89 -16.00 7.80 -11.52
C GLY A 89 -16.92 6.85 -10.75
N LEU A 90 -16.49 5.62 -10.50
CA LEU A 90 -17.26 4.61 -9.77
C LEU A 90 -17.61 5.10 -8.36
N ARG A 91 -18.87 4.93 -7.95
CA ARG A 91 -19.33 5.19 -6.59
C ARG A 91 -19.45 3.88 -5.84
N ILE A 92 -18.61 3.68 -4.84
CA ILE A 92 -18.56 2.47 -4.03
C ILE A 92 -19.13 2.78 -2.65
N TYR A 93 -20.28 2.18 -2.33
CA TYR A 93 -20.91 2.31 -1.03
C TYR A 93 -20.40 1.21 -0.11
N THR A 94 -19.95 1.59 1.08
CA THR A 94 -19.35 0.66 2.05
C THR A 94 -20.06 0.75 3.39
N THR A 95 -19.79 -0.22 4.26
CA THR A 95 -20.30 -0.26 5.64
C THR A 95 -19.43 0.52 6.63
N ILE A 96 -18.30 1.06 6.17
CA ILE A 96 -17.36 1.81 7.02
C ILE A 96 -18.02 3.10 7.57
N ASP A 97 -17.95 3.28 8.86
CA ASP A 97 -18.28 4.56 9.51
C ASP A 97 -17.01 5.43 9.53
N SER A 98 -17.07 6.57 8.85
CA SER A 98 -15.90 7.45 8.69
C SER A 98 -15.35 8.00 10.01
N ARG A 99 -16.20 8.18 11.04
CA ARG A 99 -15.77 8.64 12.36
C ARG A 99 -15.05 7.52 13.12
N MET A 100 -15.61 6.30 13.10
CA MET A 100 -14.96 5.13 13.70
C MET A 100 -13.63 4.83 13.03
N GLN A 101 -13.58 4.91 11.71
CA GLN A 101 -12.36 4.74 10.93
C GLN A 101 -11.29 5.76 11.34
N LYS A 102 -11.66 7.04 11.43
CA LYS A 102 -10.76 8.11 11.86
C LYS A 102 -10.22 7.88 13.28
N TYR A 103 -11.09 7.52 14.24
CA TYR A 103 -10.64 7.20 15.59
C TYR A 103 -9.71 6.00 15.65
N ALA A 104 -9.96 4.97 14.85
CA ALA A 104 -9.08 3.81 14.78
C ALA A 104 -7.69 4.19 14.23
N GLU A 105 -7.63 4.98 13.16
CA GLU A 105 -6.37 5.47 12.59
C GLU A 105 -5.60 6.38 13.56
N GLU A 106 -6.30 7.30 14.24
CA GLU A 106 -5.71 8.16 15.26
C GLU A 106 -5.15 7.35 16.43
N ALA A 107 -5.89 6.34 16.92
CA ALA A 107 -5.43 5.46 17.99
C ALA A 107 -4.17 4.67 17.59
N VAL A 108 -4.13 4.13 16.37
CA VAL A 108 -2.93 3.46 15.85
C VAL A 108 -1.75 4.43 15.75
N ALA A 109 -1.97 5.62 15.21
CA ALA A 109 -0.91 6.63 15.07
C ALA A 109 -0.37 7.08 16.45
N GLU A 110 -1.23 7.21 17.44
CA GLU A 110 -0.84 7.63 18.78
C GLU A 110 -0.12 6.52 19.53
N HIS A 111 -0.74 5.36 19.70
CA HIS A 111 -0.17 4.30 20.52
C HIS A 111 0.97 3.56 19.82
N LEU A 112 0.80 3.22 18.54
CA LEU A 112 1.86 2.54 17.80
C LEU A 112 2.99 3.49 17.43
N GLY A 113 2.66 4.61 16.78
CA GLY A 113 3.66 5.54 16.23
C GLY A 113 4.40 6.33 17.29
N LYS A 114 3.69 6.96 18.25
CA LYS A 114 4.32 7.85 19.22
C LYS A 114 4.95 7.12 20.40
N ASP A 115 4.34 6.01 20.86
CA ASP A 115 4.77 5.32 22.08
C ASP A 115 5.54 4.04 21.80
N LEU A 116 4.87 3.01 21.26
CA LEU A 116 5.44 1.67 21.11
C LEU A 116 6.61 1.66 20.14
N GLN A 117 6.52 2.37 19.03
CA GLN A 117 7.59 2.42 18.03
C GLN A 117 8.89 3.01 18.60
N LYS A 118 8.79 4.04 19.42
CA LYS A 118 9.97 4.63 20.09
C LYS A 118 10.62 3.66 21.05
N SER A 119 9.81 2.95 21.82
CA SER A 119 10.29 1.93 22.76
C SER A 119 10.95 0.77 22.01
N PHE A 120 10.32 0.30 20.94
CA PHE A 120 10.87 -0.76 20.08
C PHE A 120 12.20 -0.35 19.44
N TRP A 121 12.32 0.86 18.90
CA TRP A 121 13.59 1.33 18.35
C TRP A 121 14.69 1.48 19.41
N ARG A 122 14.32 1.82 20.65
CA ARG A 122 15.28 1.85 21.77
C ARG A 122 15.82 0.47 22.07
N ASP A 123 14.95 -0.55 22.09
CA ASP A 123 15.37 -1.94 22.32
C ASP A 123 16.21 -2.48 21.16
N LEU A 124 15.86 -2.13 19.92
CA LEU A 124 16.63 -2.52 18.73
C LEU A 124 18.08 -2.02 18.76
N ARG A 125 18.40 -0.93 19.48
CA ARG A 125 19.77 -0.44 19.58
C ARG A 125 20.73 -1.46 20.19
N TYR A 126 20.22 -2.31 21.07
CA TYR A 126 20.98 -3.33 21.79
C TYR A 126 21.02 -4.68 21.05
N LYS A 127 20.32 -4.81 19.89
CA LYS A 127 20.33 -6.03 19.09
C LYS A 127 21.49 -6.03 18.09
N THR A 128 22.22 -7.15 18.05
CA THR A 128 23.34 -7.33 17.10
C THR A 128 22.82 -7.49 15.67
N ASN A 129 21.72 -8.23 15.48
CA ASN A 129 21.15 -8.59 14.19
C ASN A 129 19.97 -7.69 13.80
N LYS A 130 19.91 -6.46 14.31
CA LYS A 130 18.79 -5.53 14.02
C LYS A 130 18.50 -5.39 12.52
N PRO A 131 17.22 -5.35 12.13
CA PRO A 131 16.00 -5.35 12.97
C PRO A 131 15.53 -6.73 13.44
N PHE A 132 16.29 -7.77 13.22
CA PHE A 132 15.94 -9.14 13.57
C PHE A 132 16.28 -9.45 15.03
N SER A 133 15.63 -10.48 15.60
CA SER A 133 15.99 -10.99 16.91
C SER A 133 17.40 -11.61 16.91
N ASN A 134 18.08 -11.56 18.05
CA ASN A 134 19.37 -12.24 18.20
C ASN A 134 19.24 -13.78 18.16
N ASP A 135 18.03 -14.31 18.37
CA ASP A 135 17.75 -15.75 18.34
C ASP A 135 17.60 -16.31 16.92
N ILE A 136 17.59 -15.44 15.90
CA ILE A 136 17.47 -15.85 14.50
C ILE A 136 18.85 -16.01 13.90
N ASP A 137 19.10 -17.17 13.27
CA ASP A 137 20.37 -17.46 12.60
C ASP A 137 20.53 -16.63 11.31
N GLN A 138 21.78 -16.46 10.89
CA GLN A 138 22.12 -15.67 9.70
C GLN A 138 21.50 -16.24 8.42
N LYS A 139 21.39 -17.56 8.32
CA LYS A 139 20.78 -18.23 7.15
C LYS A 139 19.30 -17.84 6.99
N THR A 140 18.58 -17.81 8.09
CA THR A 140 17.16 -17.38 8.11
C THR A 140 17.05 -15.89 7.76
N ILE A 141 17.91 -15.03 8.29
CA ILE A 141 17.97 -13.62 7.95
C ILE A 141 18.21 -13.43 6.44
N ASP A 142 19.15 -14.15 5.88
CA ASP A 142 19.48 -14.08 4.44
C ASP A 142 18.28 -14.54 3.58
N GLN A 143 17.55 -15.56 4.00
CA GLN A 143 16.33 -16.03 3.34
C GLN A 143 15.23 -14.95 3.38
N LEU A 144 14.98 -14.35 4.54
CA LEU A 144 14.00 -13.27 4.71
C LEU A 144 14.33 -12.05 3.86
N MET A 145 15.61 -11.66 3.81
CA MET A 145 16.07 -10.56 2.97
C MET A 145 15.97 -10.89 1.48
N LYS A 146 16.30 -12.11 1.08
CA LYS A 146 16.13 -12.58 -0.31
C LYS A 146 14.67 -12.54 -0.74
N GLN A 147 13.76 -13.00 0.11
CA GLN A 147 12.32 -12.97 -0.14
C GLN A 147 11.81 -11.53 -0.26
N ALA A 148 12.20 -10.65 0.67
CA ALA A 148 11.82 -9.24 0.66
C ALA A 148 12.29 -8.52 -0.62
N ARG A 149 13.53 -8.80 -1.08
CA ARG A 149 14.01 -8.27 -2.36
C ARG A 149 13.15 -8.74 -3.54
N ARG A 150 12.83 -10.03 -3.61
CA ARG A 150 12.02 -10.60 -4.70
C ARG A 150 10.61 -10.01 -4.76
N TRP A 151 10.04 -9.62 -3.63
CA TRP A 151 8.71 -9.02 -3.57
C TRP A 151 8.69 -7.51 -3.85
N SER A 152 9.86 -6.87 -3.96
CA SER A 152 9.94 -5.45 -4.24
C SER A 152 9.65 -5.13 -5.72
N ASP A 153 9.10 -3.94 -5.96
CA ASP A 153 8.87 -3.44 -7.32
C ASP A 153 10.18 -3.32 -8.11
N ARG A 154 11.26 -2.90 -7.45
CA ARG A 154 12.60 -2.83 -8.05
C ARG A 154 12.98 -4.16 -8.70
N TYR A 155 12.86 -5.27 -7.95
CA TYR A 155 13.17 -6.60 -8.48
C TYR A 155 12.28 -6.95 -9.67
N ARG A 156 10.96 -6.75 -9.55
CA ARG A 156 9.98 -7.09 -10.60
C ARG A 156 10.24 -6.30 -11.88
N ILE A 157 10.47 -4.98 -11.76
CA ILE A 157 10.73 -4.10 -12.90
C ILE A 157 12.05 -4.47 -13.58
N MET A 158 13.14 -4.63 -12.83
CA MET A 158 14.43 -5.00 -13.39
C MET A 158 14.37 -6.37 -14.08
N LYS A 159 13.69 -7.33 -13.47
CA LYS A 159 13.51 -8.67 -14.05
C LYS A 159 12.69 -8.63 -15.34
N ALA A 160 11.62 -7.86 -15.38
CA ALA A 160 10.81 -7.65 -16.58
C ALA A 160 11.60 -6.97 -17.71
N ASN A 161 12.56 -6.10 -17.37
CA ASN A 161 13.45 -5.45 -18.32
C ASN A 161 14.66 -6.31 -18.73
N GLY A 162 14.70 -7.60 -18.32
CA GLY A 162 15.73 -8.54 -18.75
C GLY A 162 17.04 -8.49 -17.95
N ALA A 163 17.10 -7.77 -16.82
CA ALA A 163 18.31 -7.72 -15.99
C ALA A 163 18.64 -9.09 -15.39
N SER A 164 19.93 -9.39 -15.32
CA SER A 164 20.45 -10.60 -14.67
C SER A 164 20.29 -10.55 -13.16
N GLU A 165 20.29 -11.71 -12.51
CA GLU A 165 20.24 -11.81 -11.05
C GLU A 165 21.41 -11.09 -10.36
N ALA A 166 22.59 -11.05 -11.02
CA ALA A 166 23.77 -10.36 -10.50
C ALA A 166 23.60 -8.83 -10.54
N GLU A 167 23.10 -8.28 -11.64
CA GLU A 167 22.80 -6.84 -11.77
C GLU A 167 21.70 -6.41 -10.80
N ILE A 168 20.64 -7.21 -10.68
CA ILE A 168 19.57 -6.94 -9.72
C ILE A 168 20.15 -6.91 -8.29
N ARG A 169 20.96 -7.91 -7.90
CA ARG A 169 21.59 -7.95 -6.57
C ARG A 169 22.43 -6.70 -6.33
N LYS A 170 23.28 -6.33 -7.28
CA LYS A 170 24.14 -5.15 -7.19
C LYS A 170 23.33 -3.88 -6.97
N SER A 171 22.19 -3.73 -7.66
CA SER A 171 21.31 -2.57 -7.53
C SER A 171 20.71 -2.40 -6.13
N PHE A 172 20.65 -3.47 -5.32
CA PHE A 172 20.21 -3.41 -3.92
C PHE A 172 21.27 -2.95 -2.95
N ASP A 173 22.54 -2.91 -3.37
CA ASP A 173 23.68 -2.48 -2.55
C ASP A 173 24.14 -1.05 -2.93
N GLU A 174 23.59 -0.46 -3.99
CA GLU A 174 23.90 0.90 -4.43
C GLU A 174 22.97 1.92 -3.75
N PRO A 175 23.52 2.97 -3.10
CA PRO A 175 22.70 4.02 -2.49
C PRO A 175 21.88 4.77 -3.55
N VAL A 176 20.61 5.00 -3.28
CA VAL A 176 19.70 5.76 -4.13
C VAL A 176 18.86 6.73 -3.29
N GLN A 177 18.48 7.85 -3.88
CA GLN A 177 17.54 8.77 -3.24
C GLN A 177 16.17 8.11 -3.19
N MET A 178 15.54 8.14 -2.03
CA MET A 178 14.22 7.55 -1.83
C MET A 178 13.43 8.28 -0.75
N ARG A 179 12.12 8.17 -0.86
CA ARG A 179 11.17 8.62 0.17
C ARG A 179 10.69 7.42 0.95
N LEU A 180 10.82 7.49 2.28
CA LEU A 180 10.41 6.42 3.18
C LEU A 180 9.35 6.93 4.14
N PHE A 181 8.45 6.03 4.55
CA PHE A 181 7.50 6.33 5.61
C PHE A 181 8.21 6.68 6.93
N SER A 182 7.65 7.63 7.68
CA SER A 182 8.15 7.99 9.01
C SER A 182 7.04 8.54 9.89
N TRP A 183 7.08 8.23 11.17
CA TRP A 183 6.20 8.78 12.21
C TRP A 183 6.56 10.22 12.65
N ASN A 184 7.12 11.03 11.79
CA ASN A 184 7.64 12.37 12.11
C ASN A 184 6.63 13.53 11.94
N GLY A 185 5.35 13.24 11.85
CA GLY A 185 4.30 14.24 11.61
C GLY A 185 4.12 14.66 10.14
N LYS A 186 5.14 14.52 9.29
CA LYS A 186 5.02 14.67 7.82
C LYS A 186 4.61 13.36 7.14
N GLY A 187 4.72 12.23 7.84
CA GLY A 187 4.46 10.90 7.30
C GLY A 187 5.60 10.30 6.47
N TYR A 188 6.64 11.07 6.17
CA TYR A 188 7.77 10.59 5.35
C TYR A 188 9.08 11.29 5.67
N ILE A 189 10.18 10.67 5.22
CA ILE A 189 11.52 11.27 5.14
C ILE A 189 12.09 11.05 3.74
N ASP A 190 12.77 12.05 3.21
CA ASP A 190 13.62 11.92 2.02
C ASP A 190 15.05 11.64 2.46
N THR A 191 15.66 10.59 1.93
CA THR A 191 16.97 10.12 2.34
C THR A 191 17.68 9.40 1.20
N VAL A 192 19.01 9.22 1.38
CA VAL A 192 19.84 8.40 0.48
C VAL A 192 20.31 7.19 1.25
N MET A 193 19.90 6.00 0.82
CA MET A 193 20.36 4.73 1.38
C MET A 193 20.26 3.60 0.36
N THR A 194 20.81 2.43 0.70
CA THR A 194 20.69 1.27 -0.16
C THR A 194 19.28 0.69 -0.10
N PRO A 195 18.74 0.09 -1.17
CA PRO A 195 17.47 -0.64 -1.11
C PRO A 195 17.46 -1.77 -0.07
N ASN A 196 18.61 -2.40 0.21
CA ASN A 196 18.73 -3.37 1.30
C ASN A 196 18.51 -2.72 2.68
N ASP A 197 19.05 -1.53 2.90
CA ASP A 197 18.85 -0.80 4.17
C ASP A 197 17.41 -0.30 4.30
N SER A 198 16.76 0.10 3.21
CA SER A 198 15.35 0.46 3.23
C SER A 198 14.45 -0.72 3.61
N ILE A 199 14.77 -1.94 3.14
CA ILE A 199 14.06 -3.15 3.57
C ILE A 199 14.22 -3.37 5.08
N LYS A 200 15.44 -3.24 5.62
CA LYS A 200 15.69 -3.35 7.07
C LYS A 200 14.99 -2.24 7.84
N TYR A 201 14.97 -1.02 7.31
CA TYR A 201 14.24 0.10 7.87
C TYR A 201 12.75 -0.21 8.04
N TYR A 202 12.09 -0.70 6.98
CA TYR A 202 10.68 -1.10 7.06
C TYR A 202 10.42 -2.31 7.98
N LYS A 203 11.38 -3.23 8.09
CA LYS A 203 11.30 -4.34 9.05
C LYS A 203 11.47 -3.88 10.52
N SER A 204 12.02 -2.69 10.75
CA SER A 204 12.12 -2.07 12.08
C SER A 204 10.87 -1.29 12.50
N HIS A 205 9.82 -1.28 11.66
CA HIS A 205 8.53 -0.69 12.01
C HIS A 205 7.58 -1.75 12.53
N LEU A 206 6.95 -1.45 13.65
CA LEU A 206 5.84 -2.24 14.17
C LEU A 206 4.66 -2.18 13.21
N ARG A 207 3.92 -3.27 13.13
CA ARG A 207 2.69 -3.36 12.35
C ARG A 207 1.54 -3.71 13.29
N ALA A 208 0.42 -3.08 13.08
CA ALA A 208 -0.83 -3.39 13.75
C ALA A 208 -1.92 -3.54 12.70
N ALA A 209 -2.94 -4.30 13.04
CA ALA A 209 -4.20 -4.34 12.31
C ALA A 209 -5.32 -4.20 13.32
N PHE A 210 -6.35 -3.46 12.95
CA PHE A 210 -7.55 -3.29 13.76
C PHE A 210 -8.78 -3.36 12.87
N MET A 211 -9.80 -4.11 13.33
CA MET A 211 -11.08 -4.20 12.65
C MET A 211 -12.20 -4.11 13.67
N ALA A 212 -13.14 -3.19 13.45
CA ALA A 212 -14.38 -3.10 14.23
C ALA A 212 -15.53 -3.66 13.41
N ILE A 213 -16.26 -4.61 14.00
CA ILE A 213 -17.41 -5.28 13.38
C ILE A 213 -18.64 -5.06 14.25
N GLU A 214 -19.75 -4.71 13.63
CA GLU A 214 -21.07 -4.64 14.28
C GLU A 214 -21.59 -6.08 14.49
N PRO A 215 -21.85 -6.52 15.73
CA PRO A 215 -22.17 -7.92 15.97
C PRO A 215 -23.48 -8.39 15.36
N GLU A 216 -24.48 -7.50 15.29
CA GLU A 216 -25.82 -7.84 14.80
C GLU A 216 -25.86 -8.06 13.29
N THR A 217 -25.09 -7.30 12.53
CA THR A 217 -25.12 -7.31 11.06
C THR A 217 -23.90 -7.95 10.43
N GLY A 218 -22.81 -8.11 11.18
CA GLY A 218 -21.49 -8.51 10.66
C GLY A 218 -20.80 -7.43 9.84
N HIS A 219 -21.33 -6.22 9.80
CA HIS A 219 -20.77 -5.12 9.00
C HIS A 219 -19.47 -4.60 9.60
N ILE A 220 -18.44 -4.46 8.77
CA ILE A 220 -17.18 -3.83 9.14
C ILE A 220 -17.39 -2.31 9.20
N LYS A 221 -17.15 -1.70 10.37
CA LYS A 221 -17.30 -0.26 10.63
C LYS A 221 -15.97 0.49 10.60
N ALA A 222 -14.86 -0.18 10.91
CA ALA A 222 -13.51 0.38 10.75
C ALA A 222 -12.53 -0.72 10.37
N TYR A 223 -11.51 -0.37 9.57
CA TYR A 223 -10.48 -1.27 9.06
C TYR A 223 -9.15 -0.52 8.92
N VAL A 224 -8.15 -0.86 9.77
CA VAL A 224 -6.82 -0.23 9.81
C VAL A 224 -5.73 -1.27 9.72
#